data_7bcab14b86141ef0196eb065760ea8ad
#
_entry.id   7bcab14b86141ef0196eb065760ea8ad
#
_cell.length_a   1.000
_cell.length_b   1.000
_cell.length_c   1.000
_cell.angle_alpha   90.00
_cell.angle_beta   90.00
_cell.angle_gamma   90.00
#
_symmetry.space_group_name_H-M   'P 1'
#
loop_
_entity.id
_entity.type
_entity.pdbx_description
1 polymer ?
#
loop_
_entity_poly.entity_id
_entity_poly.type
_entity_poly.pdbx_seq_one_letter_code
_entity_poly.pdbx_strand_id
1 'polypeptide(L)'
;MTAIKAKPKGMGLQQLLSRKYKLLEGLPPEIIRCFGQLTEQILMFIHGQSGNGKSRFTMGLLKILMKYGDVMYVSPEEGHRHTMQLSAKDNLTIDEHSGKITFWDHTMTYEELVIKLRKKKSPKYVVIDSLQYWGITKEKYKYLKEHFPNKGFIIISHSKGKNPMGQLAVDIEYDMDIKVHVEGFVALVRARGVGPKHYIIWDEGAIGYWGRKKVNQWKKEK
;
A
#
# COMPACT_ATOMS: atom_id res chain seq x y z
N MET A 1 29.10 17.66 7.22
CA MET A 1 28.26 18.82 6.77
C MET A 1 26.89 18.70 7.45
N THR A 2 26.63 19.53 8.44
CA THR A 2 25.42 19.58 9.24
C THR A 2 24.32 20.17 8.37
N ALA A 3 23.32 19.36 8.02
CA ALA A 3 22.15 19.82 7.26
C ALA A 3 21.42 20.90 8.10
N ILE A 4 21.36 22.12 7.59
CA ILE A 4 20.57 23.20 8.17
C ILE A 4 19.10 22.74 8.16
N LYS A 5 18.57 22.38 9.34
CA LYS A 5 17.14 22.10 9.50
C LYS A 5 16.36 23.34 9.10
N ALA A 6 15.57 23.26 8.04
CA ALA A 6 14.65 24.33 7.68
C ALA A 6 13.77 24.66 8.90
N LYS A 7 13.65 25.96 9.23
CA LYS A 7 12.78 26.40 10.33
C LYS A 7 11.35 25.94 10.05
N PRO A 8 10.62 25.36 11.03
CA PRO A 8 9.23 24.99 10.85
C PRO A 8 8.41 26.23 10.48
N LYS A 9 7.64 26.13 9.40
CA LYS A 9 6.74 27.20 8.95
C LYS A 9 5.31 26.77 9.25
N GLY A 10 4.62 27.51 10.12
CA GLY A 10 3.19 27.40 10.28
C GLY A 10 2.47 27.75 8.97
N MET A 11 1.26 27.19 8.78
CA MET A 11 0.39 27.49 7.64
C MET A 11 -0.94 27.99 8.15
N GLY A 12 -1.40 29.17 7.67
CA GLY A 12 -2.70 29.71 8.01
C GLY A 12 -3.84 28.93 7.33
N LEU A 13 -5.06 29.06 7.84
CA LEU A 13 -6.24 28.33 7.34
C LEU A 13 -6.46 28.56 5.84
N GLN A 14 -6.40 29.81 5.37
CA GLN A 14 -6.59 30.15 3.96
C GLN A 14 -5.54 29.44 3.07
N GLN A 15 -4.27 29.41 3.50
CA GLN A 15 -3.21 28.73 2.78
C GLN A 15 -3.45 27.22 2.74
N LEU A 16 -3.91 26.62 3.85
CA LEU A 16 -4.24 25.19 3.89
C LEU A 16 -5.39 24.84 2.96
N LEU A 17 -6.48 25.62 2.96
CA LEU A 17 -7.65 25.39 2.12
C LEU A 17 -7.38 25.63 0.63
N SER A 18 -6.47 26.54 0.30
CA SER A 18 -6.06 26.79 -1.10
C SER A 18 -5.08 25.76 -1.67
N ARG A 19 -4.58 24.83 -0.84
CA ARG A 19 -3.62 23.82 -1.27
C ARG A 19 -4.25 22.83 -2.24
N LYS A 20 -3.67 22.72 -3.44
CA LYS A 20 -4.11 21.76 -4.45
C LYS A 20 -3.37 20.45 -4.30
N TYR A 21 -4.13 19.35 -4.30
CA TYR A 21 -3.59 17.99 -4.34
C TYR A 21 -3.88 17.37 -5.70
N LYS A 22 -2.93 16.59 -6.20
CA LYS A 22 -3.12 15.87 -7.45
C LYS A 22 -3.87 14.58 -7.17
N LEU A 23 -5.13 14.54 -7.60
CA LEU A 23 -6.02 13.40 -7.40
C LEU A 23 -5.79 12.34 -8.48
N LEU A 24 -6.03 11.08 -8.17
CA LEU A 24 -6.07 10.00 -9.14
C LEU A 24 -7.47 9.97 -9.78
N GLU A 25 -7.55 10.39 -11.03
CA GLU A 25 -8.81 10.46 -11.77
C GLU A 25 -9.14 9.10 -12.43
N GLY A 26 -10.44 8.79 -12.61
CA GLY A 26 -10.88 7.54 -13.25
C GLY A 26 -10.65 6.27 -12.43
N LEU A 27 -10.58 6.38 -11.10
CA LEU A 27 -10.56 5.23 -10.21
C LEU A 27 -11.88 4.43 -10.31
N PRO A 28 -11.85 3.08 -10.20
CA PRO A 28 -13.06 2.29 -10.12
C PRO A 28 -13.97 2.75 -8.96
N PRO A 29 -15.31 2.77 -9.15
CA PRO A 29 -16.25 3.22 -8.11
C PRO A 29 -16.09 2.49 -6.77
N GLU A 30 -15.75 1.21 -6.80
CA GLU A 30 -15.50 0.41 -5.61
C GLU A 30 -14.26 0.87 -4.83
N ILE A 31 -13.21 1.29 -5.53
CA ILE A 31 -12.02 1.89 -4.90
C ILE A 31 -12.40 3.21 -4.24
N ILE A 32 -13.13 4.08 -4.92
CA ILE A 32 -13.57 5.35 -4.33
C ILE A 32 -14.46 5.09 -3.10
N ARG A 33 -15.36 4.14 -3.17
CA ARG A 33 -16.24 3.76 -2.05
C ARG A 33 -15.44 3.31 -0.81
N CYS A 34 -14.39 2.50 -1.01
CA CYS A 34 -13.65 1.90 0.09
C CYS A 34 -12.52 2.79 0.62
N PHE A 35 -11.84 3.52 -0.27
CA PHE A 35 -10.62 4.26 0.05
C PHE A 35 -10.81 5.78 0.03
N GLY A 36 -11.95 6.26 -0.47
CA GLY A 36 -12.13 7.67 -0.80
C GLY A 36 -11.39 8.06 -2.09
N GLN A 37 -11.38 9.36 -2.38
CA GLN A 37 -10.62 9.90 -3.49
C GLN A 37 -9.12 9.88 -3.15
N LEU A 38 -8.37 9.05 -3.86
CA LEU A 38 -6.93 8.92 -3.65
C LEU A 38 -6.16 10.07 -4.29
N THR A 39 -5.08 10.48 -3.63
CA THR A 39 -4.06 11.39 -4.19
C THR A 39 -2.89 10.59 -4.75
N GLU A 40 -1.99 11.23 -5.50
CA GLU A 40 -0.76 10.57 -5.97
C GLU A 40 0.11 10.05 -4.81
N GLN A 41 0.11 10.71 -3.66
CA GLN A 41 0.79 10.24 -2.46
C GLN A 41 -0.13 9.31 -1.67
N ILE A 42 0.05 8.01 -1.85
CA ILE A 42 -0.68 6.98 -1.10
C ILE A 42 0.19 6.51 0.06
N LEU A 43 -0.30 6.64 1.28
CA LEU A 43 0.31 6.06 2.47
C LEU A 43 -0.63 4.96 3.00
N MET A 44 -0.29 3.70 2.68
CA MET A 44 -1.15 2.56 2.97
C MET A 44 -0.40 1.48 3.75
N PHE A 45 -1.05 0.99 4.80
CA PHE A 45 -0.59 -0.15 5.58
C PHE A 45 -1.56 -1.31 5.41
N ILE A 46 -1.02 -2.48 5.02
CA ILE A 46 -1.79 -3.70 4.80
C ILE A 46 -1.27 -4.76 5.78
N HIS A 47 -2.17 -5.37 6.55
CA HIS A 47 -1.78 -6.48 7.42
C HIS A 47 -2.83 -7.59 7.41
N GLY A 48 -2.42 -8.78 7.80
CA GLY A 48 -3.27 -9.98 7.85
C GLY A 48 -2.44 -11.24 8.00
N GLN A 49 -3.05 -12.33 8.41
CA GLN A 49 -2.39 -13.63 8.50
C GLN A 49 -2.03 -14.17 7.11
N SER A 50 -1.08 -15.11 7.06
CA SER A 50 -0.72 -15.79 5.82
C SER A 50 -1.93 -16.51 5.23
N GLY A 51 -2.01 -16.60 3.90
CA GLY A 51 -3.10 -17.29 3.19
C GLY A 51 -4.43 -16.52 3.10
N ASN A 52 -4.56 -15.33 3.69
CA ASN A 52 -5.83 -14.59 3.72
C ASN A 52 -6.07 -13.66 2.52
N GLY A 53 -5.17 -13.62 1.53
CA GLY A 53 -5.35 -12.87 0.29
C GLY A 53 -4.61 -11.53 0.22
N LYS A 54 -3.65 -11.23 1.12
CA LYS A 54 -2.86 -9.97 1.07
C LYS A 54 -2.19 -9.73 -0.28
N SER A 55 -1.45 -10.72 -0.79
CA SER A 55 -0.73 -10.59 -2.07
C SER A 55 -1.70 -10.38 -3.23
N ARG A 56 -2.83 -11.12 -3.26
CA ARG A 56 -3.88 -10.94 -4.28
C ARG A 56 -4.49 -9.53 -4.22
N PHE A 57 -4.81 -9.06 -3.03
CA PHE A 57 -5.30 -7.68 -2.83
C PHE A 57 -4.29 -6.65 -3.31
N THR A 58 -3.03 -6.81 -2.90
CA THR A 58 -1.96 -5.89 -3.29
C THR A 58 -1.76 -5.87 -4.80
N MET A 59 -1.67 -7.01 -5.46
CA MET A 59 -1.52 -7.08 -6.92
C MET A 59 -2.71 -6.45 -7.66
N GLY A 60 -3.96 -6.71 -7.20
CA GLY A 60 -5.15 -6.07 -7.74
C GLY A 60 -5.13 -4.55 -7.60
N LEU A 61 -4.67 -4.02 -6.45
CA LEU A 61 -4.48 -2.59 -6.24
C LEU A 61 -3.40 -2.02 -7.16
N LEU A 62 -2.25 -2.72 -7.28
CA LEU A 62 -1.15 -2.28 -8.14
C LEU A 62 -1.54 -2.21 -9.61
N LYS A 63 -2.37 -3.14 -10.10
CA LYS A 63 -2.94 -3.08 -11.45
C LYS A 63 -3.63 -1.74 -11.72
N ILE A 64 -4.33 -1.20 -10.72
CA ILE A 64 -4.97 0.12 -10.81
C ILE A 64 -3.92 1.24 -10.76
N LEU A 65 -2.99 1.18 -9.81
CA LEU A 65 -1.99 2.23 -9.59
C LEU A 65 -0.99 2.37 -10.73
N MET A 66 -0.69 1.30 -11.46
CA MET A 66 0.19 1.33 -12.65
C MET A 66 -0.35 2.19 -13.79
N LYS A 67 -1.62 2.60 -13.75
CA LYS A 67 -2.17 3.61 -14.68
C LYS A 67 -1.65 5.03 -14.39
N TYR A 68 -1.16 5.27 -13.16
CA TYR A 68 -0.72 6.58 -12.68
C TYR A 68 0.78 6.70 -12.46
N GLY A 69 1.51 5.59 -12.54
CA GLY A 69 2.96 5.59 -12.44
C GLY A 69 3.56 4.21 -12.15
N ASP A 70 4.87 4.12 -12.35
CA ASP A 70 5.60 2.86 -12.18
C ASP A 70 5.65 2.42 -10.72
N VAL A 71 5.74 1.11 -10.52
CA VAL A 71 5.77 0.44 -9.24
C VAL A 71 7.12 -0.24 -9.01
N MET A 72 7.64 -0.11 -7.81
CA MET A 72 8.72 -0.94 -7.28
C MET A 72 8.15 -1.84 -6.19
N TYR A 73 8.22 -3.14 -6.38
CA TYR A 73 7.79 -4.15 -5.41
C TYR A 73 9.03 -4.78 -4.78
N VAL A 74 9.26 -4.49 -3.51
CA VAL A 74 10.37 -5.03 -2.74
C VAL A 74 9.84 -6.13 -1.84
N SER A 75 10.24 -7.39 -2.11
CA SER A 75 9.83 -8.57 -1.35
C SER A 75 11.04 -9.31 -0.76
N PRO A 76 11.53 -8.88 0.41
CA PRO A 76 12.62 -9.56 1.07
C PRO A 76 12.25 -10.99 1.51
N GLU A 77 10.97 -11.26 1.73
CA GLU A 77 10.46 -12.57 2.18
C GLU A 77 10.34 -13.57 1.04
N GLU A 78 9.63 -13.21 -0.02
CA GLU A 78 9.36 -14.12 -1.14
C GLU A 78 10.37 -13.99 -2.28
N GLY A 79 10.88 -12.77 -2.51
CA GLY A 79 11.78 -12.48 -3.62
C GLY A 79 11.19 -12.85 -4.97
N HIS A 80 11.97 -13.58 -5.77
CA HIS A 80 11.58 -14.04 -7.11
C HIS A 80 11.12 -15.53 -7.12
N ARG A 81 10.56 -16.02 -6.00
CA ARG A 81 10.10 -17.42 -5.90
C ARG A 81 8.86 -17.68 -6.75
N HIS A 82 8.57 -18.95 -6.95
CA HIS A 82 7.41 -19.42 -7.73
C HIS A 82 6.08 -18.88 -7.20
N THR A 83 5.92 -18.71 -5.89
CA THR A 83 4.72 -18.10 -5.27
C THR A 83 4.49 -16.68 -5.73
N MET A 84 5.55 -15.86 -5.81
CA MET A 84 5.48 -14.50 -6.37
C MET A 84 5.12 -14.52 -7.85
N GLN A 85 5.73 -15.44 -8.62
CA GLN A 85 5.40 -15.62 -10.05
C GLN A 85 3.93 -15.97 -10.27
N LEU A 86 3.37 -16.87 -9.45
CA LEU A 86 1.93 -17.23 -9.51
C LEU A 86 1.05 -16.03 -9.16
N SER A 87 1.36 -15.31 -8.08
CA SER A 87 0.62 -14.11 -7.70
C SER A 87 0.63 -13.04 -8.81
N ALA A 88 1.76 -12.88 -9.50
CA ALA A 88 1.85 -11.96 -10.63
C ALA A 88 1.01 -12.45 -11.82
N LYS A 89 1.12 -13.74 -12.21
CA LYS A 89 0.36 -14.33 -13.33
C LYS A 89 -1.15 -14.23 -13.15
N ASP A 90 -1.63 -14.42 -11.93
CA ASP A 90 -3.06 -14.37 -11.62
C ASP A 90 -3.66 -12.96 -11.74
N ASN A 91 -2.84 -11.92 -11.67
CA ASN A 91 -3.32 -10.55 -11.56
C ASN A 91 -2.81 -9.59 -12.65
N LEU A 92 -1.66 -9.89 -13.26
CA LEU A 92 -0.98 -9.00 -14.20
C LEU A 92 -0.81 -9.65 -15.57
N THR A 93 -0.85 -8.85 -16.62
CA THR A 93 -0.59 -9.26 -18.00
C THR A 93 0.68 -8.59 -18.52
N ILE A 94 1.44 -9.26 -19.39
CA ILE A 94 2.67 -8.73 -19.96
C ILE A 94 2.35 -7.49 -20.80
N ASP A 95 1.34 -7.55 -21.65
CA ASP A 95 1.00 -6.50 -22.61
C ASP A 95 0.64 -5.16 -21.93
N GLU A 96 -0.06 -5.21 -20.79
CA GLU A 96 -0.51 -3.99 -20.08
C GLU A 96 0.48 -3.49 -19.03
N HIS A 97 1.30 -4.38 -18.45
CA HIS A 97 2.05 -4.09 -17.22
C HIS A 97 3.56 -4.22 -17.37
N SER A 98 4.07 -4.76 -18.49
CA SER A 98 5.51 -4.83 -18.73
C SER A 98 6.13 -3.44 -18.70
N GLY A 99 7.27 -3.33 -18.02
CA GLY A 99 7.99 -2.08 -17.82
C GLY A 99 7.39 -1.14 -16.77
N LYS A 100 6.17 -1.40 -16.26
CA LYS A 100 5.52 -0.57 -15.24
C LYS A 100 5.74 -1.07 -13.82
N ILE A 101 6.18 -2.30 -13.64
CA ILE A 101 6.48 -2.88 -12.34
C ILE A 101 7.84 -3.58 -12.36
N THR A 102 8.62 -3.40 -11.29
CA THR A 102 9.87 -4.12 -11.05
C THR A 102 9.81 -4.82 -9.71
N PHE A 103 10.17 -6.10 -9.68
CA PHE A 103 10.25 -6.91 -8.46
C PHE A 103 11.68 -6.99 -7.97
N TRP A 104 11.87 -6.79 -6.67
CA TRP A 104 13.16 -6.83 -5.98
C TRP A 104 13.06 -7.79 -4.80
N ASP A 105 14.13 -8.52 -4.58
CA ASP A 105 14.26 -9.49 -3.49
C ASP A 105 14.99 -8.89 -2.25
N HIS A 106 15.45 -9.78 -1.37
CA HIS A 106 16.18 -9.44 -0.14
C HIS A 106 17.52 -8.70 -0.38
N THR A 107 18.01 -8.65 -1.61
CA THR A 107 19.24 -7.90 -1.94
C THR A 107 19.01 -6.40 -1.99
N MET A 108 17.74 -5.94 -2.09
CA MET A 108 17.40 -4.52 -2.05
C MET A 108 17.53 -3.98 -0.63
N THR A 109 18.60 -3.25 -0.37
CA THR A 109 18.82 -2.55 0.90
C THR A 109 18.02 -1.24 0.97
N TYR A 110 17.84 -0.72 2.18
CA TYR A 110 17.22 0.59 2.38
C TYR A 110 18.00 1.71 1.67
N GLU A 111 19.32 1.68 1.74
CA GLU A 111 20.21 2.67 1.14
C GLU A 111 20.10 2.67 -0.38
N GLU A 112 20.03 1.50 -1.00
CA GLU A 112 19.80 1.36 -2.44
C GLU A 112 18.42 1.84 -2.85
N LEU A 113 17.38 1.56 -2.06
CA LEU A 113 16.04 2.11 -2.29
C LEU A 113 16.09 3.64 -2.30
N VAL A 114 16.71 4.27 -1.30
CA VAL A 114 16.84 5.74 -1.23
C VAL A 114 17.57 6.29 -2.45
N ILE A 115 18.67 5.65 -2.88
CA ILE A 115 19.42 6.04 -4.08
C ILE A 115 18.52 5.97 -5.33
N LYS A 116 17.74 4.89 -5.48
CA LYS A 116 16.81 4.73 -6.61
C LYS A 116 15.70 5.78 -6.59
N LEU A 117 15.12 6.08 -5.44
CA LEU A 117 14.05 7.07 -5.30
C LEU A 117 14.50 8.49 -5.61
N ARG A 118 15.79 8.82 -5.43
CA ARG A 118 16.38 10.13 -5.79
C ARG A 118 16.55 10.32 -7.30
N LYS A 119 16.50 9.26 -8.10
CA LYS A 119 16.65 9.37 -9.56
C LYS A 119 15.44 10.05 -10.19
N LYS A 120 15.66 10.85 -11.24
CA LYS A 120 14.59 11.58 -11.97
C LYS A 120 13.46 10.64 -12.48
N LYS A 121 13.84 9.46 -13.00
CA LYS A 121 12.90 8.42 -13.45
C LYS A 121 12.74 7.33 -12.38
N SER A 122 12.40 7.71 -11.17
CA SER A 122 12.16 6.77 -10.07
C SER A 122 10.71 6.34 -10.01
N PRO A 123 10.39 5.13 -9.51
CA PRO A 123 9.03 4.63 -9.43
C PRO A 123 8.15 5.57 -8.61
N LYS A 124 6.86 5.64 -8.97
CA LYS A 124 5.86 6.44 -8.27
C LYS A 124 5.42 5.78 -6.97
N TYR A 125 5.26 4.47 -7.00
CA TYR A 125 4.79 3.67 -5.88
C TYR A 125 5.83 2.66 -5.45
N VAL A 126 5.98 2.50 -4.14
CA VAL A 126 6.88 1.52 -3.52
C VAL A 126 6.06 0.61 -2.63
N VAL A 127 6.15 -0.69 -2.88
CA VAL A 127 5.59 -1.74 -2.02
C VAL A 127 6.72 -2.40 -1.25
N ILE A 128 6.50 -2.64 0.03
CA ILE A 128 7.43 -3.37 0.90
C ILE A 128 6.68 -4.56 1.48
N ASP A 129 7.08 -5.78 1.09
CA ASP A 129 6.43 -7.04 1.47
C ASP A 129 7.46 -8.08 1.97
N SER A 130 7.64 -8.28 3.25
CA SER A 130 6.93 -7.64 4.34
C SER A 130 7.88 -6.84 5.22
N LEU A 131 7.30 -5.97 6.04
CA LEU A 131 8.01 -5.10 6.97
C LEU A 131 8.97 -5.88 7.89
N GLN A 132 8.56 -7.08 8.33
CA GLN A 132 9.31 -7.91 9.27
C GLN A 132 10.66 -8.39 8.70
N TYR A 133 10.73 -8.61 7.41
CA TYR A 133 11.94 -9.11 6.73
C TYR A 133 12.87 -8.02 6.21
N TRP A 134 12.37 -6.78 6.07
CA TRP A 134 13.19 -5.69 5.52
C TRP A 134 14.08 -4.98 6.54
N GLY A 135 13.85 -5.18 7.85
CA GLY A 135 14.69 -4.61 8.90
C GLY A 135 14.70 -3.08 8.95
N ILE A 136 13.65 -2.42 8.46
CA ILE A 136 13.50 -0.96 8.52
C ILE A 136 13.26 -0.51 9.97
N THR A 137 13.78 0.67 10.33
CA THR A 137 13.47 1.32 11.60
C THR A 137 12.39 2.40 11.42
N LYS A 138 11.84 2.88 12.53
CA LYS A 138 10.86 3.99 12.51
C LYS A 138 11.45 5.28 11.91
N GLU A 139 12.73 5.55 12.17
CA GLU A 139 13.44 6.71 11.63
C GLU A 139 13.64 6.59 10.12
N LYS A 140 14.02 5.41 9.63
CA LYS A 140 14.15 5.11 8.20
C LYS A 140 12.80 5.26 7.49
N TYR A 141 11.71 4.75 8.06
CA TYR A 141 10.35 4.95 7.53
C TYR A 141 9.97 6.44 7.46
N LYS A 142 10.16 7.19 8.56
CA LYS A 142 9.88 8.63 8.59
C LYS A 142 10.67 9.39 7.54
N TYR A 143 11.96 9.04 7.37
CA TYR A 143 12.79 9.62 6.33
C TYR A 143 12.19 9.42 4.93
N LEU A 144 11.73 8.21 4.59
CA LEU A 144 11.08 7.95 3.29
C LEU A 144 9.87 8.86 3.08
N LYS A 145 8.98 8.93 4.05
CA LYS A 145 7.76 9.74 3.97
C LYS A 145 8.06 11.24 3.81
N GLU A 146 9.01 11.76 4.56
CA GLU A 146 9.35 13.19 4.60
C GLU A 146 10.17 13.65 3.38
N HIS A 147 11.08 12.81 2.89
CA HIS A 147 11.99 13.18 1.80
C HIS A 147 11.46 12.81 0.41
N PHE A 148 10.42 11.98 0.34
CA PHE A 148 9.77 11.59 -0.92
C PHE A 148 8.26 11.88 -0.89
N PRO A 149 7.84 13.15 -0.69
CA PRO A 149 6.43 13.50 -0.51
C PRO A 149 5.57 13.27 -1.75
N ASN A 150 6.19 13.03 -2.91
CA ASN A 150 5.50 12.76 -4.18
C ASN A 150 5.44 11.25 -4.51
N LYS A 151 5.80 10.37 -3.55
CA LYS A 151 5.77 8.92 -3.72
C LYS A 151 4.67 8.30 -2.87
N GLY A 152 4.07 7.23 -3.37
CA GLY A 152 3.19 6.37 -2.59
C GLY A 152 3.98 5.24 -1.93
N PHE A 153 3.71 4.97 -0.66
CA PHE A 153 4.28 3.85 0.07
C PHE A 153 3.18 2.92 0.54
N ILE A 154 3.29 1.65 0.16
CA ILE A 154 2.39 0.56 0.55
C ILE A 154 3.22 -0.43 1.35
N ILE A 155 2.97 -0.51 2.64
CA ILE A 155 3.73 -1.37 3.55
C ILE A 155 2.85 -2.54 3.98
N ILE A 156 3.35 -3.75 3.74
CA ILE A 156 2.68 -5.00 4.09
C ILE A 156 3.32 -5.57 5.35
N SER A 157 2.50 -6.08 6.25
CA SER A 157 2.91 -6.66 7.53
C SER A 157 2.16 -7.94 7.80
N HIS A 158 2.79 -8.83 8.56
CA HIS A 158 2.10 -9.95 9.20
C HIS A 158 1.17 -9.46 10.31
N SER A 159 0.23 -10.32 10.71
CA SER A 159 -0.66 -10.08 11.86
C SER A 159 -0.44 -11.10 12.97
N LYS A 160 -0.61 -10.65 14.20
CA LYS A 160 -0.85 -11.49 15.37
C LYS A 160 -2.30 -11.31 15.79
N GLY A 161 -3.17 -12.26 15.43
CA GLY A 161 -4.62 -12.08 15.54
C GLY A 161 -5.10 -10.96 14.64
N LYS A 162 -5.83 -9.97 15.19
CA LYS A 162 -6.39 -8.83 14.46
C LYS A 162 -5.47 -7.61 14.39
N ASN A 163 -4.29 -7.66 15.01
CA ASN A 163 -3.36 -6.54 15.07
C ASN A 163 -2.12 -6.78 14.21
N PRO A 164 -1.44 -5.74 13.73
CA PRO A 164 -0.13 -5.87 13.10
C PRO A 164 0.89 -6.53 14.02
N MET A 165 1.84 -7.25 13.45
CA MET A 165 2.84 -8.02 14.20
C MET A 165 4.05 -7.15 14.54
N GLY A 166 4.22 -6.86 15.83
CA GLY A 166 5.35 -6.11 16.38
C GLY A 166 5.09 -4.61 16.53
N GLN A 167 5.77 -3.97 17.48
CA GLN A 167 5.56 -2.57 17.85
C GLN A 167 5.81 -1.61 16.68
N LEU A 168 6.85 -1.84 15.88
CA LEU A 168 7.15 -1.02 14.71
C LEU A 168 5.99 -1.04 13.70
N ALA A 169 5.37 -2.20 13.47
CA ALA A 169 4.23 -2.33 12.56
C ALA A 169 3.02 -1.54 13.05
N VAL A 170 2.74 -1.59 14.36
CA VAL A 170 1.69 -0.78 15.01
C VAL A 170 1.99 0.71 14.85
N ASP A 171 3.22 1.15 15.14
CA ASP A 171 3.63 2.55 15.04
C ASP A 171 3.49 3.10 13.60
N ILE A 172 3.87 2.30 12.61
CA ILE A 172 3.74 2.68 11.19
C ILE A 172 2.27 2.71 10.79
N GLU A 173 1.46 1.73 11.20
CA GLU A 173 0.02 1.72 10.92
C GLU A 173 -0.66 3.00 11.42
N TYR A 174 -0.32 3.45 12.64
CA TYR A 174 -0.90 4.69 13.20
C TYR A 174 -0.63 5.93 12.32
N ASP A 175 0.53 5.97 11.67
CA ASP A 175 0.96 7.09 10.85
C ASP A 175 0.40 7.07 9.41
N MET A 176 -0.14 5.93 8.96
CA MET A 176 -0.68 5.76 7.62
C MET A 176 -2.08 6.37 7.46
N ASP A 177 -2.37 6.86 6.26
CA ASP A 177 -3.69 7.43 5.92
C ASP A 177 -4.73 6.35 5.66
N ILE A 178 -4.28 5.21 5.13
CA ILE A 178 -5.12 4.06 4.76
C ILE A 178 -4.59 2.82 5.48
N LYS A 179 -5.47 2.19 6.27
CA LYS A 179 -5.19 0.98 7.04
C LYS A 179 -6.07 -0.14 6.53
N VAL A 180 -5.47 -1.27 6.22
CA VAL A 180 -6.18 -2.40 5.61
C VAL A 180 -5.87 -3.67 6.40
N HIS A 181 -6.90 -4.25 7.00
CA HIS A 181 -6.82 -5.59 7.59
C HIS A 181 -7.42 -6.59 6.63
N VAL A 182 -6.62 -7.57 6.21
CA VAL A 182 -7.04 -8.62 5.27
C VAL A 182 -7.27 -9.91 6.01
N GLU A 183 -8.51 -10.42 5.94
CA GLU A 183 -8.93 -11.67 6.54
C GLU A 183 -9.96 -12.37 5.65
N GLY A 184 -9.80 -13.67 5.40
CA GLY A 184 -10.75 -14.47 4.65
C GLY A 184 -11.12 -13.88 3.29
N PHE A 185 -10.14 -13.38 2.53
CA PHE A 185 -10.28 -12.75 1.21
C PHE A 185 -11.17 -11.50 1.19
N VAL A 186 -11.28 -10.82 2.32
CA VAL A 186 -11.93 -9.51 2.47
C VAL A 186 -10.93 -8.54 3.08
N ALA A 187 -10.85 -7.33 2.53
CA ALA A 187 -10.07 -6.24 3.09
C ALA A 187 -11.01 -5.30 3.85
N LEU A 188 -10.84 -5.19 5.17
CA LEU A 188 -11.45 -4.15 5.98
C LEU A 188 -10.58 -2.89 5.87
N VAL A 189 -11.06 -1.93 5.11
CA VAL A 189 -10.38 -0.67 4.82
C VAL A 189 -10.83 0.39 5.80
N ARG A 190 -9.87 1.10 6.40
CA ARG A 190 -10.08 2.28 7.23
C ARG A 190 -9.27 3.43 6.63
N ALA A 191 -9.90 4.24 5.80
CA ALA A 191 -9.29 5.41 5.21
C ALA A 191 -9.74 6.69 5.93
N ARG A 192 -8.85 7.69 6.01
CA ARG A 192 -9.18 8.98 6.63
C ARG A 192 -10.32 9.64 5.87
N GLY A 193 -11.40 10.00 6.57
CA GLY A 193 -12.57 10.67 6.00
C GLY A 193 -13.63 9.76 5.37
N VAL A 194 -13.41 8.44 5.27
CA VAL A 194 -14.40 7.50 4.66
C VAL A 194 -15.03 6.59 5.70
N GLY A 195 -14.31 6.25 6.76
CA GLY A 195 -14.73 5.24 7.74
C GLY A 195 -14.48 3.80 7.25
N PRO A 196 -14.80 2.79 8.09
CA PRO A 196 -14.54 1.40 7.74
C PRO A 196 -15.46 0.91 6.64
N LYS A 197 -14.87 0.28 5.61
CA LYS A 197 -15.54 -0.35 4.46
C LYS A 197 -14.95 -1.72 4.16
N HIS A 198 -15.77 -2.60 3.60
CA HIS A 198 -15.34 -3.92 3.15
C HIS A 198 -15.11 -3.93 1.64
N TYR A 199 -13.90 -4.35 1.23
CA TYR A 199 -13.53 -4.60 -0.16
C TYR A 199 -13.38 -6.11 -0.35
N ILE A 200 -14.15 -6.70 -1.25
CA ILE A 200 -14.11 -8.14 -1.53
C ILE A 200 -12.96 -8.43 -2.50
N ILE A 201 -11.98 -9.19 -2.03
CA ILE A 201 -10.78 -9.51 -2.81
C ILE A 201 -11.05 -10.66 -3.79
N TRP A 202 -11.78 -11.66 -3.32
CA TRP A 202 -12.15 -12.85 -4.10
C TRP A 202 -13.47 -13.44 -3.56
N ASP A 203 -14.48 -13.43 -4.39
CA ASP A 203 -15.85 -13.76 -4.00
C ASP A 203 -16.00 -15.17 -3.43
N GLU A 204 -15.50 -16.18 -4.17
CA GLU A 204 -15.65 -17.58 -3.77
C GLU A 204 -14.94 -17.85 -2.45
N GLY A 205 -13.71 -17.31 -2.30
CA GLY A 205 -12.95 -17.44 -1.06
C GLY A 205 -13.60 -16.72 0.11
N ALA A 206 -14.12 -15.51 -0.12
CA ALA A 206 -14.83 -14.74 0.90
C ALA A 206 -16.15 -15.45 1.32
N ILE A 207 -16.91 -15.99 0.37
CA ILE A 207 -18.13 -16.74 0.64
C ILE A 207 -17.82 -18.03 1.44
N GLY A 208 -16.75 -18.73 1.06
CA GLY A 208 -16.31 -19.93 1.78
C GLY A 208 -15.91 -19.66 3.23
N TYR A 209 -15.29 -18.51 3.48
CA TYR A 209 -14.81 -18.14 4.83
C TYR A 209 -15.90 -17.46 5.69
N TRP A 210 -16.67 -16.51 5.12
CA TRP A 210 -17.59 -15.64 5.86
C TRP A 210 -19.07 -16.02 5.71
N GLY A 211 -19.41 -16.85 4.73
CA GLY A 211 -20.78 -17.17 4.33
C GLY A 211 -21.39 -16.13 3.38
N ARG A 212 -22.21 -16.61 2.44
CA ARG A 212 -22.84 -15.81 1.36
C ARG A 212 -23.66 -14.61 1.86
N LYS A 213 -24.41 -14.78 2.95
CA LYS A 213 -25.24 -13.70 3.52
C LYS A 213 -24.43 -12.50 3.93
N LYS A 214 -23.30 -12.73 4.64
CA LYS A 214 -22.42 -11.67 5.15
C LYS A 214 -21.68 -10.96 4.02
N VAL A 215 -21.15 -11.71 3.06
CA VAL A 215 -20.46 -11.14 1.88
C VAL A 215 -21.43 -10.27 1.06
N ASN A 216 -22.64 -10.73 0.83
CA ASN A 216 -23.66 -9.95 0.10
C ASN A 216 -24.07 -8.66 0.85
N GLN A 217 -24.07 -8.69 2.18
CA GLN A 217 -24.29 -7.48 3.00
C GLN A 217 -23.17 -6.46 2.75
N TRP A 218 -21.90 -6.87 2.80
CA TRP A 218 -20.76 -5.99 2.57
C TRP A 218 -20.70 -5.39 1.15
N LYS A 219 -21.12 -6.14 0.15
CA LYS A 219 -21.25 -5.62 -1.24
C LYS A 219 -22.28 -4.49 -1.38
N LYS A 220 -23.25 -4.41 -0.47
CA LYS A 220 -24.30 -3.38 -0.45
C LYS A 220 -23.95 -2.16 0.40
N GLU A 221 -22.81 -2.17 1.10
CA GLU A 221 -22.36 -1.01 1.86
C GLU A 221 -22.15 0.19 0.92
N LYS A 222 -22.79 1.31 1.25
CA LYS A 222 -22.69 2.57 0.50
C LYS A 222 -21.47 3.40 0.94
#